data_1ccdabde8d9da0005195e7d08ad61136
#
_entry.id   1ccdabde8d9da0005195e7d08ad61136
#
_cell.length_a   1.000
_cell.length_b   1.000
_cell.length_c   1.000
_cell.angle_alpha   90.00
_cell.angle_beta   90.00
_cell.angle_gamma   90.00
#
_symmetry.space_group_name_H-M   'P 1'
#
loop_
_entity.id
_entity.type
_entity.pdbx_description
1 polymer ?
#
loop_
_entity_poly.entity_id
_entity_poly.type
_entity_poly.pdbx_seq_one_letter_code
_entity_poly.pdbx_strand_id
1 'polypeptide(L)'
;MFKNLFIINLCRKFYLNPWFFNDFTYIPPIVKTTTLKKSEFQKAWHLLDATDISVGRLASRVSLILKGKNKPQYSPNLPVGDGVIIVNTDKVKFSGNKNTDKKYYKHTGHPGGIKETTPDKLKENNKSDDIIKKAIKGMLPNSPLFR
;
A
#
# COMPACT_ATOMS: atom_id res chain seq x y z
N MET A 1 5.75 9.62 41.62
CA MET A 1 6.93 9.04 40.92
C MET A 1 7.60 7.97 41.78
N PHE A 2 6.91 7.03 42.44
CA PHE A 2 7.53 5.97 43.27
C PHE A 2 6.58 4.78 43.53
N LYS A 3 5.81 4.31 42.52
CA LYS A 3 4.95 3.13 42.71
C LYS A 3 5.51 1.84 42.08
N ASN A 4 6.61 1.91 41.32
CA ASN A 4 7.17 0.71 40.64
C ASN A 4 8.33 0.06 41.42
N LEU A 5 8.77 0.64 42.53
CA LEU A 5 9.89 0.07 43.29
C LEU A 5 9.44 -1.05 44.26
N PHE A 6 8.16 -1.11 44.58
CA PHE A 6 7.63 -2.07 45.55
C PHE A 6 7.44 -3.49 45.00
N ILE A 7 7.20 -3.62 43.68
CA ILE A 7 6.97 -4.93 43.08
C ILE A 7 8.30 -5.68 42.86
N ILE A 8 9.40 -4.96 42.61
CA ILE A 8 10.72 -5.58 42.39
C ILE A 8 11.28 -6.17 43.69
N ASN A 9 10.96 -5.60 44.84
CA ASN A 9 11.44 -6.10 46.15
C ASN A 9 10.67 -7.32 46.67
N LEU A 10 9.45 -7.56 46.21
CA LEU A 10 8.68 -8.73 46.65
C LEU A 10 9.15 -10.02 45.94
N CYS A 11 9.59 -9.94 44.71
CA CYS A 11 10.16 -11.10 43.98
C CYS A 11 11.54 -11.53 44.49
N ARG A 12 12.30 -10.61 45.13
CA ARG A 12 13.65 -10.90 45.63
C ARG A 12 13.66 -11.73 46.91
N LYS A 13 12.53 -11.85 47.59
CA LYS A 13 12.44 -12.49 48.93
C LYS A 13 12.05 -13.97 48.89
N PHE A 14 11.65 -14.52 47.74
CA PHE A 14 11.12 -15.90 47.66
C PHE A 14 11.93 -16.89 46.83
N TYR A 15 13.05 -16.51 46.18
CA TYR A 15 13.85 -17.46 45.42
C TYR A 15 15.32 -17.38 45.76
N LEU A 16 15.71 -18.14 46.79
CA LEU A 16 17.09 -18.48 47.14
C LEU A 16 17.52 -19.74 46.36
N ASN A 17 17.85 -19.61 45.11
CA ASN A 17 18.67 -20.58 44.40
C ASN A 17 19.49 -19.88 43.31
N PRO A 18 20.80 -19.67 43.49
CA PRO A 18 21.65 -18.94 42.56
C PRO A 18 21.93 -19.71 41.24
N TRP A 19 21.56 -20.97 41.14
CA TRP A 19 21.82 -21.81 39.97
C TRP A 19 20.70 -21.84 38.95
N PHE A 20 19.55 -21.22 39.21
CA PHE A 20 18.37 -21.22 38.31
C PHE A 20 18.16 -19.89 37.57
N PHE A 21 19.12 -18.95 37.66
CA PHE A 21 18.90 -17.59 37.18
C PHE A 21 19.49 -17.26 35.81
N ASN A 22 20.03 -18.27 35.08
CA ASN A 22 20.62 -18.04 33.76
C ASN A 22 19.61 -18.09 32.59
N ASP A 23 18.37 -18.52 32.81
CA ASP A 23 17.37 -18.61 31.74
C ASP A 23 16.13 -17.70 31.97
N PHE A 24 16.30 -16.62 32.79
CA PHE A 24 15.23 -15.66 32.87
C PHE A 24 15.17 -14.88 31.56
N THR A 25 14.38 -15.42 30.64
CA THR A 25 14.01 -14.76 29.38
C THR A 25 13.72 -13.29 29.68
N TYR A 26 14.54 -12.40 29.13
CA TYR A 26 14.28 -10.98 29.05
C TYR A 26 12.85 -10.78 28.50
N ILE A 27 11.90 -10.50 29.39
CA ILE A 27 10.56 -10.08 28.95
C ILE A 27 10.74 -8.64 28.46
N PRO A 28 10.70 -8.40 27.14
CA PRO A 28 10.83 -7.05 26.65
C PRO A 28 9.69 -6.21 27.23
N PRO A 29 9.93 -4.93 27.53
CA PRO A 29 8.86 -4.06 28.01
C PRO A 29 7.68 -4.15 27.05
N ILE A 30 6.47 -4.32 27.60
CA ILE A 30 5.24 -4.37 26.80
C ILE A 30 5.17 -3.07 25.98
N VAL A 31 5.55 -3.15 24.73
CA VAL A 31 5.45 -2.01 23.81
C VAL A 31 3.97 -1.81 23.52
N LYS A 32 3.41 -0.72 24.01
CA LYS A 32 2.03 -0.35 23.69
C LYS A 32 1.93 -0.14 22.17
N THR A 33 1.02 -0.86 21.52
CA THR A 33 0.71 -0.63 20.10
C THR A 33 0.13 0.76 19.94
N THR A 34 0.82 1.60 19.18
CA THR A 34 0.37 2.97 18.90
C THR A 34 -0.60 2.93 17.72
N THR A 35 -1.86 3.29 17.96
CA THR A 35 -2.85 3.47 16.89
C THR A 35 -2.96 4.95 16.56
N LEU A 36 -2.67 5.30 15.32
CA LEU A 36 -2.70 6.68 14.84
C LEU A 36 -4.14 7.15 14.57
N LYS A 37 -4.43 8.41 14.87
CA LYS A 37 -5.70 9.05 14.53
C LYS A 37 -5.66 9.64 13.12
N LYS A 38 -6.81 9.72 12.46
CA LYS A 38 -6.92 10.33 11.11
C LYS A 38 -6.40 11.77 11.03
N SER A 39 -6.47 12.53 12.11
CA SER A 39 -5.99 13.92 12.20
C SER A 39 -4.47 14.06 12.21
N GLU A 40 -3.73 12.98 12.46
CA GLU A 40 -2.27 12.99 12.56
C GLU A 40 -1.58 12.74 11.22
N PHE A 41 -2.34 12.42 10.15
CA PHE A 41 -1.76 12.13 8.85
C PHE A 41 -1.60 13.39 8.01
N GLN A 42 -0.38 13.70 7.67
CA GLN A 42 -0.07 14.65 6.61
C GLN A 42 0.04 13.89 5.28
N LYS A 43 -0.80 14.27 4.32
CA LYS A 43 -0.75 13.75 2.94
C LYS A 43 0.19 14.60 2.12
N ALA A 44 1.19 13.99 1.53
CA ALA A 44 2.06 14.61 0.55
C ALA A 44 1.56 14.33 -0.88
N TRP A 45 1.97 15.14 -1.84
CA TRP A 45 1.72 14.94 -3.26
C TRP A 45 3.01 14.57 -3.96
N HIS A 46 2.98 13.50 -4.74
CA HIS A 46 4.12 13.01 -5.52
C HIS A 46 3.84 13.21 -7.00
N LEU A 47 4.74 13.87 -7.71
CA LEU A 47 4.71 14.02 -9.16
C LEU A 47 5.58 12.90 -9.77
N LEU A 48 5.01 12.12 -10.68
CA LEU A 48 5.69 11.03 -11.38
C LEU A 48 5.58 11.21 -12.89
N ASP A 49 6.71 11.13 -13.59
CA ASP A 49 6.74 11.09 -15.04
C ASP A 49 6.61 9.65 -15.53
N ALA A 50 5.69 9.42 -16.47
CA ALA A 50 5.43 8.13 -17.08
C ALA A 50 6.24 7.87 -18.35
N THR A 51 7.05 8.82 -18.80
CA THR A 51 7.83 8.73 -20.03
C THR A 51 8.72 7.49 -20.01
N ASP A 52 8.60 6.67 -21.04
CA ASP A 52 9.42 5.45 -21.27
C ASP A 52 9.37 4.37 -20.18
N ILE A 53 8.53 4.53 -19.20
CA ILE A 53 8.36 3.57 -18.11
C ILE A 53 7.30 2.53 -18.49
N SER A 54 7.54 1.26 -18.16
CA SER A 54 6.53 0.22 -18.37
C SER A 54 5.35 0.40 -17.42
N VAL A 55 4.11 0.21 -17.94
CA VAL A 55 2.85 0.36 -17.19
C VAL A 55 2.88 -0.41 -15.86
N GLY A 56 3.38 -1.66 -15.87
CA GLY A 56 3.42 -2.49 -14.66
C GLY A 56 4.34 -1.95 -13.58
N ARG A 57 5.54 -1.50 -13.95
CA ARG A 57 6.51 -0.93 -13.00
C ARG A 57 6.01 0.40 -12.43
N LEU A 58 5.41 1.24 -13.27
CA LEU A 58 4.78 2.49 -12.82
C LEU A 58 3.65 2.19 -11.84
N ALA A 59 2.73 1.31 -12.20
CA ALA A 59 1.57 0.97 -11.38
C ALA A 59 1.97 0.36 -10.03
N SER A 60 3.02 -0.46 -9.96
CA SER A 60 3.51 -1.03 -8.71
C SER A 60 4.07 0.04 -7.77
N ARG A 61 4.88 0.98 -8.28
CA ARG A 61 5.39 2.11 -7.47
C ARG A 61 4.26 2.99 -6.96
N VAL A 62 3.33 3.37 -7.84
CA VAL A 62 2.16 4.18 -7.49
C VAL A 62 1.30 3.49 -6.44
N SER A 63 1.06 2.20 -6.56
CA SER A 63 0.25 1.45 -5.61
C SER A 63 0.86 1.40 -4.21
N LEU A 64 2.19 1.38 -4.08
CA LEU A 64 2.89 1.45 -2.79
C LEU A 64 2.69 2.81 -2.12
N ILE A 65 2.80 3.90 -2.88
CA ILE A 65 2.61 5.27 -2.39
C ILE A 65 1.15 5.49 -1.97
N LEU A 66 0.18 5.10 -2.82
CA LEU A 66 -1.24 5.22 -2.52
C LEU A 66 -1.67 4.40 -1.29
N LYS A 67 -1.06 3.25 -1.05
CA LYS A 67 -1.28 2.46 0.18
C LYS A 67 -0.60 3.06 1.40
N GLY A 68 0.41 3.92 1.20
CA GLY A 68 1.23 4.46 2.27
C GLY A 68 2.24 3.47 2.85
N LYS A 69 2.58 2.40 2.11
CA LYS A 69 3.58 1.41 2.57
C LYS A 69 5.01 1.96 2.67
N ASN A 70 5.26 3.12 2.08
CA ASN A 70 6.52 3.87 2.19
C ASN A 70 6.67 4.59 3.54
N LYS A 71 5.59 4.70 4.32
CA LYS A 71 5.60 5.39 5.60
C LYS A 71 5.75 4.40 6.77
N PRO A 72 6.54 4.74 7.82
CA PRO A 72 6.66 3.89 9.01
C PRO A 72 5.33 3.74 9.76
N GLN A 73 4.44 4.71 9.60
CA GLN A 73 3.11 4.75 10.22
C GLN A 73 2.05 3.95 9.47
N TYR A 74 2.46 3.11 8.51
CA TYR A 74 1.51 2.33 7.71
C TYR A 74 0.60 1.47 8.59
N SER A 75 -0.71 1.57 8.34
CA SER A 75 -1.72 0.69 8.93
C SER A 75 -2.74 0.28 7.84
N PRO A 76 -3.12 -1.00 7.74
CA PRO A 76 -4.11 -1.45 6.75
C PRO A 76 -5.49 -0.82 6.92
N ASN A 77 -5.83 -0.40 8.14
CA ASN A 77 -7.15 0.13 8.51
C ASN A 77 -7.32 1.62 8.22
N LEU A 78 -6.21 2.33 7.93
CA LEU A 78 -6.21 3.78 7.82
C LEU A 78 -5.70 4.23 6.45
N PRO A 79 -6.31 5.28 5.85
CA PRO A 79 -5.87 5.84 4.57
C PRO A 79 -4.66 6.75 4.76
N VAL A 80 -3.51 6.17 5.10
CA VAL A 80 -2.23 6.88 5.33
C VAL A 80 -1.54 7.28 4.03
N GLY A 81 -2.01 6.76 2.89
CA GLY A 81 -1.42 6.95 1.58
C GLY A 81 -1.39 8.40 1.12
N ASP A 82 -0.39 8.70 0.29
CA ASP A 82 -0.17 10.00 -0.32
C ASP A 82 -0.91 10.14 -1.66
N GLY A 83 -1.08 11.38 -2.12
CA GLY A 83 -1.58 11.68 -3.45
C GLY A 83 -0.50 11.49 -4.52
N VAL A 84 -0.89 11.05 -5.72
CA VAL A 84 0.04 10.88 -6.84
C VAL A 84 -0.53 11.57 -8.08
N ILE A 85 0.31 12.38 -8.72
CA ILE A 85 0.04 13.00 -10.02
C ILE A 85 0.96 12.34 -11.04
N ILE A 86 0.40 11.82 -12.12
CA ILE A 86 1.17 11.18 -13.20
C ILE A 86 1.06 12.06 -14.44
N VAL A 87 2.20 12.41 -15.01
CA VAL A 87 2.30 13.21 -16.25
C VAL A 87 2.81 12.34 -17.41
N ASN A 88 2.59 12.78 -18.65
CA ASN A 88 3.03 12.11 -19.88
C ASN A 88 2.51 10.67 -20.02
N THR A 89 1.24 10.45 -19.71
CA THR A 89 0.60 9.13 -19.74
C THR A 89 0.60 8.47 -21.12
N ASP A 90 0.65 9.27 -22.20
CA ASP A 90 0.67 8.77 -23.59
C ASP A 90 1.99 8.07 -23.96
N LYS A 91 3.10 8.48 -23.30
CA LYS A 91 4.45 7.95 -23.60
C LYS A 91 4.78 6.66 -22.84
N VAL A 92 3.81 6.07 -22.17
CA VAL A 92 3.96 4.81 -21.43
C VAL A 92 4.22 3.65 -22.37
N LYS A 93 5.17 2.77 -21.99
CA LYS A 93 5.56 1.59 -22.78
C LYS A 93 4.89 0.31 -22.28
N PHE A 94 4.53 -0.56 -23.22
CA PHE A 94 4.21 -1.94 -22.95
C PHE A 94 5.38 -2.84 -23.37
N SER A 95 5.64 -3.92 -22.68
CA SER A 95 6.62 -4.92 -23.08
C SER A 95 5.98 -5.96 -23.99
N GLY A 96 6.67 -6.32 -25.09
CA GLY A 96 6.16 -7.27 -26.07
C GLY A 96 4.89 -6.79 -26.79
N ASN A 97 4.09 -7.70 -27.30
CA ASN A 97 2.90 -7.42 -28.11
C ASN A 97 1.65 -7.03 -27.32
N LYS A 98 1.81 -6.57 -26.06
CA LYS A 98 0.67 -6.26 -25.18
C LYS A 98 -0.20 -5.10 -25.66
N ASN A 99 0.32 -4.27 -26.56
CA ASN A 99 -0.49 -3.20 -27.16
C ASN A 99 -1.70 -3.75 -27.91
N THR A 100 -1.51 -4.79 -28.70
CA THR A 100 -2.52 -5.42 -29.52
C THR A 100 -3.24 -6.56 -28.83
N ASP A 101 -2.49 -7.41 -28.12
CA ASP A 101 -3.01 -8.68 -27.60
C ASP A 101 -3.78 -8.52 -26.28
N LYS A 102 -3.43 -7.49 -25.49
CA LYS A 102 -4.11 -7.25 -24.22
C LYS A 102 -5.50 -6.70 -24.45
N LYS A 103 -6.51 -7.37 -23.90
CA LYS A 103 -7.91 -6.96 -23.99
C LYS A 103 -8.43 -6.48 -22.63
N TYR A 104 -9.11 -5.36 -22.63
CA TYR A 104 -9.86 -4.85 -21.48
C TYR A 104 -11.34 -5.09 -21.72
N TYR A 105 -11.97 -5.82 -20.82
CA TYR A 105 -13.39 -6.13 -20.89
C TYR A 105 -14.22 -5.18 -20.03
N LYS A 106 -15.36 -4.76 -20.55
CA LYS A 106 -16.40 -4.03 -19.82
C LYS A 106 -17.76 -4.64 -20.17
N HIS A 107 -18.50 -5.08 -19.16
CA HIS A 107 -19.86 -5.59 -19.31
C HIS A 107 -20.87 -4.47 -19.11
N THR A 108 -21.92 -4.41 -19.95
CA THR A 108 -22.96 -3.38 -19.88
C THR A 108 -24.13 -3.75 -18.99
N GLY A 109 -24.19 -4.99 -18.49
CA GLY A 109 -25.30 -5.51 -17.68
C GLY A 109 -26.40 -6.23 -18.51
N HIS A 110 -26.36 -6.14 -19.84
CA HIS A 110 -27.34 -6.81 -20.72
C HIS A 110 -26.78 -8.13 -21.28
N PRO A 111 -27.62 -9.12 -21.62
CA PRO A 111 -27.17 -10.35 -22.31
C PRO A 111 -26.36 -10.01 -23.57
N GLY A 112 -25.19 -10.62 -23.72
CA GLY A 112 -24.27 -10.36 -24.84
C GLY A 112 -23.54 -9.00 -24.77
N GLY A 113 -23.65 -8.25 -23.69
CA GLY A 113 -23.12 -6.89 -23.53
C GLY A 113 -21.64 -6.79 -23.15
N ILE A 114 -20.77 -7.74 -23.55
CA ILE A 114 -19.33 -7.67 -23.34
C ILE A 114 -18.70 -6.77 -24.41
N LYS A 115 -18.06 -5.69 -23.97
CA LYS A 115 -17.26 -4.81 -24.84
C LYS A 115 -15.79 -5.03 -24.60
N GLU A 116 -15.03 -5.23 -25.68
CA GLU A 116 -13.59 -5.40 -25.67
C GLU A 116 -12.89 -4.13 -26.18
N THR A 117 -11.79 -3.77 -25.53
CA THR A 117 -10.96 -2.63 -25.94
C THR A 117 -9.49 -2.98 -25.76
N THR A 118 -8.65 -2.69 -26.75
CA THR A 118 -7.20 -2.87 -26.68
C THR A 118 -6.52 -1.59 -26.21
N PRO A 119 -5.28 -1.66 -25.66
CA PRO A 119 -4.51 -0.48 -25.29
C PRO A 119 -4.29 0.49 -26.45
N ASP A 120 -4.06 -0.01 -27.67
CA ASP A 120 -3.86 0.84 -28.84
C ASP A 120 -5.11 1.68 -29.13
N LYS A 121 -6.30 1.08 -29.13
CA LYS A 121 -7.57 1.81 -29.29
C LYS A 121 -7.79 2.86 -28.19
N LEU A 122 -7.30 2.59 -26.97
CA LEU A 122 -7.39 3.58 -25.88
C LEU A 122 -6.45 4.75 -26.09
N LYS A 123 -5.24 4.52 -26.62
CA LYS A 123 -4.29 5.58 -26.97
C LYS A 123 -4.79 6.45 -28.13
N GLU A 124 -5.31 5.85 -29.20
CA GLU A 124 -5.92 6.56 -30.33
C GLU A 124 -7.07 7.48 -29.89
N ASN A 125 -7.83 7.05 -28.91
CA ASN A 125 -8.95 7.83 -28.35
C ASN A 125 -8.52 8.84 -27.26
N ASN A 126 -7.23 9.12 -27.08
CA ASN A 126 -6.68 9.98 -26.03
C ASN A 126 -7.10 9.58 -24.60
N LYS A 127 -7.26 8.28 -24.36
CA LYS A 127 -7.64 7.69 -23.07
C LYS A 127 -6.52 6.87 -22.44
N SER A 128 -5.28 7.30 -22.61
CA SER A 128 -4.08 6.67 -22.04
C SER A 128 -4.14 6.59 -20.51
N ASP A 129 -4.76 7.56 -19.88
CA ASP A 129 -4.98 7.59 -18.43
C ASP A 129 -5.75 6.37 -17.92
N ASP A 130 -6.74 5.89 -18.69
CA ASP A 130 -7.55 4.74 -18.29
C ASP A 130 -6.73 3.47 -18.21
N ILE A 131 -5.69 3.35 -19.02
CA ILE A 131 -4.76 2.22 -18.99
C ILE A 131 -4.06 2.16 -17.62
N ILE A 132 -3.50 3.30 -17.20
CA ILE A 132 -2.78 3.43 -15.93
C ILE A 132 -3.74 3.25 -14.76
N LYS A 133 -4.91 3.89 -14.79
CA LYS A 133 -5.94 3.75 -13.75
C LYS A 133 -6.38 2.29 -13.56
N LYS A 134 -6.61 1.55 -14.65
CA LYS A 134 -6.96 0.12 -14.60
C LYS A 134 -5.82 -0.73 -14.03
N ALA A 135 -4.56 -0.42 -14.40
CA ALA A 135 -3.40 -1.14 -13.87
C ALA A 135 -3.23 -0.92 -12.37
N ILE A 136 -3.34 0.33 -11.90
CA ILE A 136 -3.25 0.69 -10.48
C ILE A 136 -4.40 0.06 -9.70
N LYS A 137 -5.64 0.15 -10.21
CA LYS A 137 -6.81 -0.45 -9.55
C LYS A 137 -6.66 -1.95 -9.35
N GLY A 138 -6.07 -2.67 -10.30
CA GLY A 138 -5.79 -4.10 -10.17
C GLY A 138 -4.71 -4.44 -9.12
N MET A 139 -3.85 -3.47 -8.74
CA MET A 139 -2.79 -3.65 -7.73
C MET A 139 -3.19 -3.14 -6.33
N LEU A 140 -4.28 -2.40 -6.24
CA LEU A 140 -4.84 -1.95 -4.97
C LEU A 140 -5.76 -3.00 -4.37
N PRO A 141 -5.85 -3.12 -3.04
CA PRO A 141 -6.80 -4.03 -2.40
C PRO A 141 -8.23 -3.57 -2.67
N ASN A 142 -9.13 -4.54 -2.84
CA ASN A 142 -10.55 -4.26 -3.08
C ASN A 142 -11.29 -3.95 -1.77
N SER A 143 -10.88 -2.88 -1.10
CA SER A 143 -11.49 -2.42 0.14
C SER A 143 -12.20 -1.07 -0.08
N PRO A 144 -13.16 -0.69 0.78
CA PRO A 144 -13.84 0.60 0.69
C PRO A 144 -12.90 1.82 0.71
N LEU A 145 -11.70 1.68 1.28
CA LEU A 145 -10.70 2.75 1.36
C LEU A 145 -10.07 3.11 0.00
N PHE A 146 -10.10 2.20 -0.99
CA PHE A 146 -9.45 2.34 -2.30
C PHE A 146 -10.42 2.26 -3.49
N ARG A 147 -11.71 2.36 -3.23
CA ARG A 147 -12.75 2.40 -4.27
C ARG A 147 -12.87 3.77 -4.91
#